data_39b0073dc4558c21499f821376a58a44
#
_entry.id   39b0073dc4558c21499f821376a58a44
#
_cell.length_a   1.000
_cell.length_b   1.000
_cell.length_c   1.000
_cell.angle_alpha   90.00
_cell.angle_beta   90.00
_cell.angle_gamma   90.00
#
_symmetry.space_group_name_H-M   'P 1'
#
loop_
_entity.id
_entity.type
_entity.pdbx_description
1 polymer ?
#
loop_
_entity_poly.entity_id
_entity_poly.type
_entity_poly.pdbx_seq_one_letter_code
_entity_poly.pdbx_strand_id
1 'polypeptide(L)'
;MKRPPIRILDLKGTPEEMGYKHGTTYADEIKIYANERIRLASGQFWAGQEITESQVIEIAESCLPAHEKHSPDLYAEMCAMAEGAGITPAEAVVVGGFTDFVDTVRNVFGGPYPTDVIEDDCTAFIIPDSQANGKGLYGQTWDMHDTATDHVVLMRIQPENAPDALIFSTVGCVGQIGMNSQGVCVGINNLV
;
A
#
# COMPACT_ATOMS: atom_id res chain seq x y z
N MET A 1 -17.98 -16.02 -9.70
CA MET A 1 -17.47 -15.68 -8.36
C MET A 1 -18.33 -14.58 -7.74
N LYS A 2 -18.73 -14.71 -6.48
CA LYS A 2 -19.38 -13.62 -5.75
C LYS A 2 -18.27 -12.66 -5.33
N ARG A 3 -18.33 -11.40 -5.77
CA ARG A 3 -17.36 -10.39 -5.30
C ARG A 3 -17.54 -10.17 -3.81
N PRO A 4 -16.47 -10.11 -2.99
CA PRO A 4 -16.60 -9.73 -1.60
C PRO A 4 -17.20 -8.32 -1.51
N PRO A 5 -18.01 -8.03 -0.49
CA PRO A 5 -18.49 -6.66 -0.27
C PRO A 5 -17.29 -5.75 0.03
N ILE A 6 -17.28 -4.55 -0.53
CA ILE A 6 -16.26 -3.55 -0.18
C ILE A 6 -16.40 -3.23 1.30
N ARG A 7 -15.32 -3.44 2.05
CA ARG A 7 -15.24 -3.12 3.47
C ARG A 7 -14.91 -1.65 3.64
N ILE A 8 -15.52 -1.02 4.63
CA ILE A 8 -15.27 0.39 4.94
C ILE A 8 -14.65 0.47 6.34
N LEU A 9 -13.54 1.20 6.44
CA LEU A 9 -12.87 1.51 7.69
C LEU A 9 -12.92 3.02 7.94
N ASP A 10 -13.54 3.41 9.05
CA ASP A 10 -13.58 4.81 9.50
C ASP A 10 -12.40 5.09 10.43
N LEU A 11 -11.54 6.02 10.05
CA LEU A 11 -10.37 6.46 10.80
C LEU A 11 -10.49 7.96 11.10
N LYS A 12 -10.14 8.36 12.31
CA LYS A 12 -10.20 9.76 12.74
C LYS A 12 -9.18 10.01 13.84
N GLY A 13 -8.58 11.19 13.83
CA GLY A 13 -7.68 11.66 14.88
C GLY A 13 -6.26 11.93 14.39
N THR A 14 -5.29 11.70 15.27
CA THR A 14 -3.86 11.80 14.92
C THR A 14 -3.43 10.63 14.05
N PRO A 15 -2.27 10.72 13.38
CA PRO A 15 -1.71 9.59 12.64
C PRO A 15 -1.61 8.30 13.48
N GLU A 16 -1.15 8.42 14.72
CA GLU A 16 -1.00 7.29 15.63
C GLU A 16 -2.36 6.67 15.99
N GLU A 17 -3.38 7.50 16.28
CA GLU A 17 -4.72 7.00 16.59
C GLU A 17 -5.36 6.27 15.40
N MET A 18 -5.20 6.83 14.20
CA MET A 18 -5.70 6.24 12.96
C MET A 18 -4.97 4.92 12.65
N GLY A 19 -3.65 4.93 12.71
CA GLY A 19 -2.83 3.76 12.49
C GLY A 19 -3.16 2.64 13.48
N TYR A 20 -3.15 2.92 14.77
CA TYR A 20 -3.43 1.92 15.80
C TYR A 20 -4.83 1.30 15.65
N LYS A 21 -5.83 2.12 15.33
CA LYS A 21 -7.19 1.63 15.04
C LYS A 21 -7.23 0.74 13.81
N HIS A 22 -6.52 1.10 12.73
CA HIS A 22 -6.41 0.27 11.54
C HIS A 22 -5.79 -1.09 11.89
N GLY A 23 -4.64 -1.09 12.56
CA GLY A 23 -3.91 -2.28 12.96
C GLY A 23 -4.75 -3.22 13.84
N THR A 24 -5.37 -2.68 14.89
CA THR A 24 -6.21 -3.48 15.80
C THR A 24 -7.49 -4.01 15.15
N THR A 25 -8.05 -3.28 14.17
CA THR A 25 -9.28 -3.71 13.49
C THR A 25 -9.04 -4.96 12.63
N TYR A 26 -7.87 -5.07 12.00
CA TYR A 26 -7.55 -6.14 11.06
C TYR A 26 -6.29 -6.94 11.47
N ALA A 27 -5.99 -7.02 12.77
CA ALA A 27 -4.72 -7.55 13.28
C ALA A 27 -4.34 -8.93 12.69
N ASP A 28 -5.25 -9.88 12.74
CA ASP A 28 -4.97 -11.25 12.25
C ASP A 28 -4.82 -11.28 10.73
N GLU A 29 -5.61 -10.49 10.03
CA GLU A 29 -5.57 -10.39 8.56
C GLU A 29 -4.28 -9.72 8.10
N ILE A 30 -3.86 -8.63 8.75
CA ILE A 30 -2.60 -7.94 8.45
C ILE A 30 -1.41 -8.87 8.65
N LYS A 31 -1.38 -9.69 9.71
CA LYS A 31 -0.32 -10.69 9.92
C LYS A 31 -0.25 -11.71 8.80
N ILE A 32 -1.40 -12.24 8.37
CA ILE A 32 -1.46 -13.21 7.27
C ILE A 32 -0.95 -12.57 5.99
N TYR A 33 -1.40 -11.37 5.69
CA TYR A 33 -1.02 -10.64 4.48
C TYR A 33 0.46 -10.23 4.49
N ALA A 34 1.00 -9.81 5.65
CA ALA A 34 2.41 -9.50 5.82
C ALA A 34 3.29 -10.72 5.54
N ASN A 35 3.00 -11.86 6.15
CA ASN A 35 3.73 -13.10 5.93
C ASN A 35 3.71 -13.53 4.46
N GLU A 36 2.57 -13.38 3.80
CA GLU A 36 2.46 -13.67 2.38
C GLU A 36 3.34 -12.74 1.53
N ARG A 37 3.28 -11.43 1.76
CA ARG A 37 4.07 -10.45 1.02
C ARG A 37 5.58 -10.65 1.22
N ILE A 38 6.02 -10.96 2.43
CA ILE A 38 7.41 -11.27 2.72
C ILE A 38 7.86 -12.51 1.93
N ARG A 39 7.03 -13.57 1.95
CA ARG A 39 7.31 -14.78 1.19
C ARG A 39 7.36 -14.55 -0.32
N LEU A 40 6.46 -13.73 -0.87
CA LEU A 40 6.49 -13.35 -2.28
C LEU A 40 7.75 -12.55 -2.60
N ALA A 41 8.10 -11.56 -1.76
CA ALA A 41 9.31 -10.76 -1.94
C ALA A 41 10.61 -11.57 -1.84
N SER A 42 10.61 -12.73 -1.17
CA SER A 42 11.76 -13.64 -1.11
C SER A 42 11.91 -14.54 -2.34
N GLY A 43 10.85 -14.66 -3.15
CA GLY A 43 10.84 -15.55 -4.31
C GLY A 43 11.55 -14.96 -5.53
N GLN A 44 12.14 -15.84 -6.34
CA GLN A 44 12.89 -15.48 -7.55
C GLN A 44 12.10 -14.61 -8.53
N PHE A 45 10.79 -14.85 -8.64
CA PHE A 45 9.93 -14.11 -9.57
C PHE A 45 9.95 -12.61 -9.27
N TRP A 46 9.80 -12.23 -8.00
CA TRP A 46 9.73 -10.83 -7.58
C TRP A 46 11.11 -10.22 -7.32
N ALA A 47 12.00 -10.96 -6.67
CA ALA A 47 13.32 -10.45 -6.28
C ALA A 47 14.40 -10.59 -7.37
N GLY A 48 14.09 -11.28 -8.47
CA GLY A 48 15.08 -11.62 -9.51
C GLY A 48 15.98 -12.80 -9.16
N GLN A 49 16.02 -13.20 -7.90
CA GLN A 49 16.68 -14.41 -7.38
C GLN A 49 16.02 -14.84 -6.07
N GLU A 50 16.26 -16.06 -5.62
CA GLU A 50 15.82 -16.49 -4.29
C GLU A 50 16.67 -15.84 -3.21
N ILE A 51 16.01 -15.23 -2.23
CA ILE A 51 16.60 -14.66 -1.02
C ILE A 51 15.85 -15.18 0.20
N THR A 52 16.42 -15.03 1.37
CA THR A 52 15.75 -15.43 2.61
C THR A 52 14.76 -14.35 3.07
N GLU A 53 13.71 -14.76 3.79
CA GLU A 53 12.79 -13.82 4.42
C GLU A 53 13.51 -12.86 5.38
N SER A 54 14.57 -13.31 6.06
CA SER A 54 15.40 -12.44 6.89
C SER A 54 16.09 -11.34 6.10
N GLN A 55 16.56 -11.63 4.88
CA GLN A 55 17.14 -10.61 4.01
C GLN A 55 16.08 -9.61 3.52
N VAL A 56 14.84 -10.08 3.26
CA VAL A 56 13.72 -9.18 2.97
C VAL A 56 13.50 -8.19 4.12
N ILE A 57 13.46 -8.69 5.36
CA ILE A 57 13.27 -7.84 6.54
C ILE A 57 14.46 -6.88 6.76
N GLU A 58 15.70 -7.31 6.60
CA GLU A 58 16.88 -6.44 6.70
C GLU A 58 16.82 -5.26 5.71
N ILE A 59 16.38 -5.52 4.47
CA ILE A 59 16.18 -4.44 3.49
C ILE A 59 15.07 -3.51 3.94
N ALA A 60 13.93 -4.04 4.38
CA ALA A 60 12.81 -3.25 4.85
C ALA A 60 13.19 -2.37 6.06
N GLU A 61 13.96 -2.90 7.01
CA GLU A 61 14.53 -2.14 8.13
C GLU A 61 15.41 -0.98 7.64
N SER A 62 16.21 -1.21 6.61
CA SER A 62 17.08 -0.16 6.04
C SER A 62 16.30 1.00 5.39
N CYS A 63 15.02 0.78 5.02
CA CYS A 63 14.15 1.81 4.45
C CYS A 63 13.53 2.74 5.52
N LEU A 64 13.41 2.29 6.77
CA LEU A 64 12.68 3.02 7.82
C LEU A 64 13.18 4.46 8.04
N PRO A 65 14.50 4.75 8.11
CA PRO A 65 14.97 6.12 8.29
C PRO A 65 14.59 7.07 7.14
N ALA A 66 14.45 6.53 5.91
CA ALA A 66 14.03 7.31 4.76
C ALA A 66 12.53 7.63 4.82
N HIS A 67 11.71 6.68 5.24
CA HIS A 67 10.27 6.87 5.46
C HIS A 67 10.01 7.94 6.52
N GLU A 68 10.67 7.83 7.71
CA GLU A 68 10.54 8.79 8.79
C GLU A 68 10.94 10.21 8.35
N LYS A 69 12.06 10.34 7.65
CA LYS A 69 12.54 11.63 7.14
C LYS A 69 11.62 12.22 6.08
N HIS A 70 11.04 11.39 5.20
CA HIS A 70 10.20 11.85 4.10
C HIS A 70 8.83 12.36 4.56
N SER A 71 8.17 11.62 5.44
CA SER A 71 6.86 11.97 5.99
C SER A 71 6.72 11.43 7.42
N PRO A 72 7.10 12.23 8.45
CA PRO A 72 7.01 11.80 9.83
C PRO A 72 5.61 11.35 10.26
N ASP A 73 4.56 12.03 9.81
CA ASP A 73 3.18 11.72 10.16
C ASP A 73 2.74 10.37 9.58
N LEU A 74 3.02 10.10 8.30
CA LEU A 74 2.70 8.80 7.70
C LEU A 74 3.55 7.67 8.28
N TYR A 75 4.79 7.96 8.66
CA TYR A 75 5.65 7.01 9.37
C TYR A 75 5.08 6.67 10.75
N ALA A 76 4.62 7.67 11.51
CA ALA A 76 3.97 7.46 12.80
C ALA A 76 2.69 6.62 12.65
N GLU A 77 1.85 6.91 11.64
CA GLU A 77 0.65 6.13 11.33
C GLU A 77 1.00 4.68 11.00
N MET A 78 2.01 4.44 10.16
CA MET A 78 2.49 3.10 9.81
C MET A 78 3.00 2.33 11.03
N CYS A 79 3.82 2.97 11.88
CA CYS A 79 4.34 2.36 13.10
C CYS A 79 3.22 2.00 14.09
N ALA A 80 2.24 2.88 14.29
CA ALA A 80 1.09 2.63 15.15
C ALA A 80 0.18 1.52 14.57
N MET A 81 0.02 1.45 13.26
CA MET A 81 -0.69 0.35 12.59
C MET A 81 0.05 -0.97 12.82
N ALA A 82 1.36 -0.99 12.67
CA ALA A 82 2.17 -2.18 12.92
C ALA A 82 2.04 -2.65 14.38
N GLU A 83 2.12 -1.72 15.34
CA GLU A 83 1.90 -2.00 16.77
C GLU A 83 0.50 -2.61 17.01
N GLY A 84 -0.54 -1.96 16.49
CA GLY A 84 -1.92 -2.42 16.65
C GLY A 84 -2.18 -3.79 16.02
N ALA A 85 -1.51 -4.10 14.92
CA ALA A 85 -1.57 -5.40 14.25
C ALA A 85 -0.67 -6.46 14.93
N GLY A 86 0.33 -6.04 15.71
CA GLY A 86 1.34 -6.93 16.30
C GLY A 86 2.32 -7.48 15.25
N ILE A 87 2.73 -6.63 14.32
CA ILE A 87 3.83 -6.84 13.36
C ILE A 87 4.90 -5.78 13.60
N THR A 88 6.05 -5.92 12.96
CA THR A 88 7.12 -4.91 13.02
C THR A 88 6.91 -3.79 11.99
N PRO A 89 7.50 -2.59 12.18
CA PRO A 89 7.50 -1.55 11.15
C PRO A 89 8.14 -2.00 9.83
N ALA A 90 9.14 -2.87 9.86
CA ALA A 90 9.75 -3.43 8.65
C ALA A 90 8.76 -4.30 7.86
N GLU A 91 7.99 -5.15 8.54
CA GLU A 91 6.91 -5.92 7.91
C GLU A 91 5.84 -5.00 7.32
N ALA A 92 5.53 -3.88 7.98
CA ALA A 92 4.59 -2.88 7.46
C ALA A 92 5.10 -2.19 6.18
N VAL A 93 6.41 -1.94 6.05
CA VAL A 93 7.02 -1.45 4.79
C VAL A 93 6.76 -2.42 3.65
N VAL A 94 6.96 -3.72 3.87
CA VAL A 94 6.72 -4.74 2.83
C VAL A 94 5.25 -4.81 2.43
N VAL A 95 4.34 -4.71 3.39
CA VAL A 95 2.88 -4.74 3.13
C VAL A 95 2.40 -3.49 2.40
N GLY A 96 2.84 -2.33 2.87
CA GLY A 96 2.32 -1.04 2.41
C GLY A 96 2.81 -0.61 1.04
N GLY A 97 4.00 -1.02 0.64
CA GLY A 97 4.64 -0.60 -0.61
C GLY A 97 5.22 -1.78 -1.40
N PHE A 98 4.50 -2.89 -1.53
CA PHE A 98 5.03 -4.15 -2.03
C PHE A 98 5.76 -4.03 -3.37
N THR A 99 5.19 -3.37 -4.38
CA THR A 99 5.81 -3.22 -5.70
C THR A 99 7.09 -2.38 -5.66
N ASP A 100 7.05 -1.22 -5.03
CA ASP A 100 8.25 -0.37 -4.85
C ASP A 100 9.31 -1.06 -4.00
N PHE A 101 8.86 -1.87 -3.04
CA PHE A 101 9.76 -2.63 -2.17
C PHE A 101 10.49 -3.75 -2.94
N VAL A 102 9.81 -4.50 -3.80
CA VAL A 102 10.49 -5.54 -4.61
C VAL A 102 11.46 -4.95 -5.60
N ASP A 103 11.23 -3.75 -6.12
CA ASP A 103 12.21 -3.02 -6.91
C ASP A 103 13.45 -2.64 -6.08
N THR A 104 13.24 -2.25 -4.83
CA THR A 104 14.34 -2.01 -3.89
C THR A 104 15.15 -3.28 -3.65
N VAL A 105 14.48 -4.43 -3.45
CA VAL A 105 15.14 -5.74 -3.30
C VAL A 105 15.97 -6.08 -4.54
N ARG A 106 15.42 -5.91 -5.74
CA ARG A 106 16.15 -6.13 -7.00
C ARG A 106 17.37 -5.21 -7.11
N ASN A 107 17.25 -3.96 -6.74
CA ASN A 107 18.36 -3.01 -6.77
C ASN A 107 19.51 -3.41 -5.83
N VAL A 108 19.20 -4.03 -4.70
CA VAL A 108 20.21 -4.49 -3.72
C VAL A 108 20.93 -5.75 -4.21
N PHE A 109 20.18 -6.72 -4.72
CA PHE A 109 20.75 -8.03 -5.10
C PHE A 109 21.11 -8.18 -6.57
N GLY A 110 20.58 -7.32 -7.44
CA GLY A 110 20.86 -7.36 -8.88
C GLY A 110 20.26 -8.60 -9.54
N GLY A 111 19.05 -8.50 -10.03
CA GLY A 111 18.42 -9.57 -10.80
C GLY A 111 17.84 -9.04 -12.10
N PRO A 112 17.77 -9.88 -13.16
CA PRO A 112 17.07 -9.49 -14.37
C PRO A 112 15.58 -9.32 -14.07
N TYR A 113 14.97 -8.34 -14.72
CA TYR A 113 13.51 -8.30 -14.79
C TYR A 113 13.01 -9.54 -15.55
N PRO A 114 11.90 -10.15 -15.12
CA PRO A 114 11.30 -11.25 -15.87
C PRO A 114 10.95 -10.75 -17.28
N THR A 115 11.53 -11.34 -18.31
CA THR A 115 11.28 -10.96 -19.71
C THR A 115 10.00 -11.58 -20.27
N ASP A 116 9.43 -12.55 -19.57
CA ASP A 116 8.32 -13.36 -20.04
C ASP A 116 6.99 -13.06 -19.33
N VAL A 117 6.96 -12.04 -18.48
CA VAL A 117 5.75 -11.63 -17.75
C VAL A 117 5.04 -10.57 -18.60
N ILE A 118 3.90 -10.95 -19.15
CA ILE A 118 2.91 -9.98 -19.60
C ILE A 118 2.19 -9.55 -18.34
N GLU A 119 2.69 -8.49 -17.70
CA GLU A 119 1.95 -7.85 -16.61
C GLU A 119 0.80 -7.08 -17.24
N ASP A 120 -0.42 -7.38 -16.80
CA ASP A 120 -1.58 -6.53 -17.05
C ASP A 120 -1.42 -5.30 -16.14
N ASP A 121 -0.91 -4.22 -16.72
CA ASP A 121 -0.63 -2.99 -15.99
C ASP A 121 -1.90 -2.23 -15.63
N CYS A 122 -1.85 -1.52 -14.49
CA CYS A 122 -2.91 -0.59 -14.11
C CYS A 122 -3.18 0.41 -15.23
N THR A 123 -4.46 0.71 -15.47
CA THR A 123 -4.88 1.73 -16.45
C THR A 123 -5.56 2.89 -15.74
N ALA A 124 -5.17 4.12 -16.06
CA ALA A 124 -5.80 5.33 -15.55
C ALA A 124 -6.30 6.23 -16.67
N PHE A 125 -7.35 7.00 -16.37
CA PHE A 125 -7.84 8.05 -17.24
C PHE A 125 -8.11 9.34 -16.45
N ILE A 126 -7.90 10.47 -17.13
CA ILE A 126 -8.24 11.80 -16.63
C ILE A 126 -9.07 12.49 -17.71
N ILE A 127 -10.26 12.96 -17.34
CA ILE A 127 -11.09 13.81 -18.21
C ILE A 127 -11.09 15.22 -17.63
N PRO A 128 -10.53 16.22 -18.34
CA PRO A 128 -10.47 17.58 -17.84
C PRO A 128 -11.85 18.22 -17.66
N ASP A 129 -11.97 19.22 -16.81
CA ASP A 129 -13.20 19.99 -16.54
C ASP A 129 -13.87 20.47 -17.82
N SER A 130 -13.09 20.96 -18.77
CA SER A 130 -13.57 21.46 -20.08
C SER A 130 -14.30 20.41 -20.93
N GLN A 131 -14.05 19.11 -20.68
CA GLN A 131 -14.66 17.97 -21.37
C GLN A 131 -15.68 17.22 -20.52
N ALA A 132 -15.83 17.59 -19.26
CA ALA A 132 -16.66 16.91 -18.27
C ALA A 132 -17.71 17.85 -17.62
N ASN A 133 -18.26 18.77 -18.38
CA ASN A 133 -19.26 19.74 -17.92
C ASN A 133 -18.84 20.52 -16.66
N GLY A 134 -17.57 20.89 -16.57
CA GLY A 134 -17.02 21.67 -15.46
C GLY A 134 -16.68 20.86 -14.19
N LYS A 135 -16.67 19.53 -14.28
CA LYS A 135 -16.25 18.64 -13.20
C LYS A 135 -15.34 17.57 -13.76
N GLY A 136 -14.04 17.71 -13.55
CA GLY A 136 -13.06 16.73 -13.98
C GLY A 136 -13.35 15.34 -13.41
N LEU A 137 -13.02 14.31 -14.17
CA LEU A 137 -13.17 12.92 -13.76
C LEU A 137 -11.80 12.25 -13.78
N TYR A 138 -11.55 11.47 -12.74
CA TYR A 138 -10.43 10.56 -12.66
C TYR A 138 -10.93 9.15 -12.38
N GLY A 139 -10.31 8.15 -12.98
CA GLY A 139 -10.57 6.75 -12.67
C GLY A 139 -9.39 5.88 -13.06
N GLN A 140 -9.24 4.75 -12.37
CA GLN A 140 -8.24 3.76 -12.70
C GLN A 140 -8.67 2.33 -12.35
N THR A 141 -8.05 1.35 -13.00
CA THR A 141 -7.92 -0.01 -12.49
C THR A 141 -6.68 -0.11 -11.62
N TRP A 142 -6.69 -1.04 -10.66
CA TRP A 142 -5.53 -1.40 -9.88
C TRP A 142 -5.34 -2.91 -10.01
N ASP A 143 -4.33 -3.27 -10.77
CA ASP A 143 -4.01 -4.66 -11.06
C ASP A 143 -2.87 -5.08 -10.13
N MET A 144 -3.08 -6.16 -9.40
CA MET A 144 -2.20 -6.65 -8.36
C MET A 144 -2.34 -8.16 -8.24
N HIS A 145 -1.39 -8.80 -7.61
CA HIS A 145 -1.45 -10.22 -7.28
C HIS A 145 -2.83 -10.61 -6.74
N ASP A 146 -3.40 -11.71 -7.20
CA ASP A 146 -4.79 -12.13 -6.96
C ASP A 146 -5.14 -12.24 -5.47
N THR A 147 -4.16 -12.60 -4.63
CA THR A 147 -4.32 -12.66 -3.17
C THR A 147 -4.62 -11.30 -2.52
N ALA A 148 -4.30 -10.17 -3.16
CA ALA A 148 -4.64 -8.86 -2.65
C ALA A 148 -6.16 -8.59 -2.62
N THR A 149 -6.94 -9.30 -3.42
CA THR A 149 -8.38 -9.08 -3.57
C THR A 149 -9.15 -9.20 -2.25
N ASP A 150 -8.78 -10.16 -1.43
CA ASP A 150 -9.45 -10.42 -0.14
C ASP A 150 -9.09 -9.38 0.93
N HIS A 151 -8.01 -8.62 0.70
CA HIS A 151 -7.46 -7.63 1.63
C HIS A 151 -7.86 -6.19 1.33
N VAL A 152 -8.63 -5.95 0.27
CA VAL A 152 -9.08 -4.61 -0.11
C VAL A 152 -9.97 -3.98 0.95
N VAL A 153 -9.72 -2.71 1.24
CA VAL A 153 -10.47 -1.87 2.16
C VAL A 153 -10.63 -0.45 1.61
N LEU A 154 -11.78 0.16 1.83
CA LEU A 154 -12.02 1.57 1.58
C LEU A 154 -11.95 2.31 2.92
N MET A 155 -10.99 3.20 3.08
CA MET A 155 -10.81 3.99 4.29
C MET A 155 -11.44 5.37 4.13
N ARG A 156 -12.30 5.76 5.07
CA ARG A 156 -12.75 7.16 5.24
C ARG A 156 -11.92 7.76 6.35
N ILE A 157 -11.02 8.65 6.01
CA ILE A 157 -10.09 9.23 6.97
C ILE A 157 -10.46 10.69 7.28
N GLN A 158 -10.39 11.04 8.54
CA GLN A 158 -10.64 12.38 9.09
C GLN A 158 -9.46 12.78 10.00
N PRO A 159 -8.32 13.16 9.41
CA PRO A 159 -7.14 13.55 10.17
C PRO A 159 -7.36 14.93 10.82
N GLU A 160 -6.71 15.18 11.96
CA GLU A 160 -6.85 16.46 12.68
C GLU A 160 -6.29 17.66 11.90
N ASN A 161 -5.18 17.46 11.16
CA ASN A 161 -4.42 18.54 10.54
C ASN A 161 -4.35 18.44 9.01
N ALA A 162 -5.26 17.69 8.38
CA ALA A 162 -5.32 17.52 6.92
C ALA A 162 -6.76 17.38 6.44
N PRO A 163 -7.04 17.55 5.15
CA PRO A 163 -8.39 17.35 4.61
C PRO A 163 -8.88 15.91 4.80
N ASP A 164 -10.19 15.77 5.06
CA ASP A 164 -10.86 14.47 5.00
C ASP A 164 -10.59 13.80 3.65
N ALA A 165 -10.40 12.48 3.64
CA ALA A 165 -10.17 11.76 2.40
C ALA A 165 -10.88 10.39 2.38
N LEU A 166 -11.10 9.92 1.16
CA LEU A 166 -11.55 8.58 0.84
C LEU A 166 -10.42 7.86 0.13
N ILE A 167 -9.93 6.77 0.71
CA ILE A 167 -8.74 6.05 0.24
C ILE A 167 -9.10 4.59 -0.03
N PHE A 168 -8.85 4.15 -1.24
CA PHE A 168 -8.82 2.74 -1.60
C PHE A 168 -7.43 2.18 -1.25
N SER A 169 -7.39 1.09 -0.51
CA SER A 169 -6.14 0.48 -0.03
C SER A 169 -6.32 -1.01 0.26
N THR A 170 -5.27 -1.64 0.74
CA THR A 170 -5.32 -2.95 1.38
C THR A 170 -5.09 -2.82 2.88
N VAL A 171 -5.52 -3.81 3.65
CA VAL A 171 -5.24 -3.85 5.10
C VAL A 171 -3.72 -3.86 5.33
N GLY A 172 -3.27 -3.12 6.33
CA GLY A 172 -1.83 -2.97 6.61
C GLY A 172 -1.10 -1.92 5.77
N CYS A 173 -1.80 -1.26 4.83
CA CYS A 173 -1.25 -0.13 4.08
C CYS A 173 -1.97 1.17 4.46
N VAL A 174 -1.23 2.20 4.84
CA VAL A 174 -1.80 3.48 5.30
C VAL A 174 -2.45 4.30 4.18
N GLY A 175 -2.15 4.02 2.92
CA GLY A 175 -2.82 4.64 1.79
C GLY A 175 -2.24 4.25 0.44
N GLN A 176 -3.08 4.28 -0.61
CA GLN A 176 -2.67 4.01 -2.00
C GLN A 176 -3.33 4.99 -2.97
N ILE A 177 -4.60 4.80 -3.24
CA ILE A 177 -5.37 5.53 -4.27
C ILE A 177 -6.49 6.25 -3.58
N GLY A 178 -6.73 7.52 -3.92
CA GLY A 178 -7.81 8.21 -3.22
C GLY A 178 -8.11 9.61 -3.70
N MET A 179 -9.05 10.20 -2.98
CA MET A 179 -9.40 11.61 -3.18
C MET A 179 -9.65 12.28 -1.83
N ASN A 180 -9.37 13.57 -1.74
CA ASN A 180 -9.64 14.34 -0.54
C ASN A 180 -10.82 15.33 -0.71
N SER A 181 -11.26 15.90 0.39
CA SER A 181 -12.36 16.87 0.42
C SER A 181 -12.05 18.21 -0.29
N GLN A 182 -10.81 18.46 -0.68
CA GLN A 182 -10.37 19.61 -1.47
C GLN A 182 -10.38 19.34 -2.98
N GLY A 183 -10.78 18.13 -3.39
CA GLY A 183 -10.86 17.74 -4.82
C GLY A 183 -9.56 17.26 -5.43
N VAL A 184 -8.54 16.99 -4.62
CA VAL A 184 -7.30 16.36 -5.12
C VAL A 184 -7.52 14.86 -5.21
N CYS A 185 -7.27 14.29 -6.39
CA CYS A 185 -7.28 12.85 -6.64
C CYS A 185 -5.86 12.36 -6.90
N VAL A 186 -5.53 11.21 -6.34
CA VAL A 186 -4.23 10.55 -6.53
C VAL A 186 -4.46 9.11 -6.96
N GLY A 187 -3.70 8.68 -7.94
CA GLY A 187 -3.67 7.29 -8.39
C GLY A 187 -2.24 6.81 -8.59
N ILE A 188 -2.09 5.50 -8.72
CA ILE A 188 -0.81 4.82 -8.86
C ILE A 188 -0.85 3.95 -10.10
N ASN A 189 0.07 4.19 -11.03
CA ASN A 189 0.38 3.30 -12.14
C ASN A 189 1.88 3.02 -12.09
N ASN A 190 2.25 1.77 -11.94
CA ASN A 190 3.66 1.38 -12.03
C ASN A 190 4.12 1.45 -13.48
N LEU A 191 5.34 1.91 -13.67
CA LEU A 191 6.04 1.87 -14.95
C LEU A 191 7.13 0.80 -14.80
N VAL A 192 7.06 -0.23 -15.60
CA VAL A 192 8.04 -1.32 -15.65
C VAL A 192 9.08 -1.02 -16.73
#